data_2beed61906ac2790f9b9911afc84ceea
#
_entry.id   2beed61906ac2790f9b9911afc84ceea
#
_cell.length_a   1.000
_cell.length_b   1.000
_cell.length_c   1.000
_cell.angle_alpha   90.00
_cell.angle_beta   90.00
_cell.angle_gamma   90.00
#
_symmetry.space_group_name_H-M   'P 1'
#
loop_
_entity.id
_entity.type
_entity.pdbx_description
1 polymer ?
#
loop_
_entity_poly.entity_id
_entity_poly.type
_entity_poly.pdbx_seq_one_letter_code
_entity_poly.pdbx_strand_id
1 'polypeptide(L)'
;MSVEKTEVLVVGAGQAGVAMGEHLGRAGIPHLVLERGRIAERWRSARWDSLVANGPAWHDRFPGMEFSGSPDAFVPKEQVADYFVAYANKIAAPIRCGVEVKRVERNIGRSGFRVETSNGTIEAEYVVAATGAFQVPVIPPLVPETAGIAQLHSASYRNPGQLPGGAVLVIGAGSSGVQIADELVRAGRRVYLSVGAHDRPPRSYRGRDFVWWLGVLNKWDAEATPGIQHTTIAVSGAYGGNTIDFRRLAAQGITLVGRTEAFENGVMRFAADLATNIERGDANYLLVLDEADAFVARNAIALPEEPEARELLPMPGCATDPILRLQLKRAGIVSIIWATGYCADYSWLKMDAVDREGRPRHQRGVSSEPGVYFLGLPWQTRRGSSFIWGVWYDAKYITDHIAKQRGYTAYRPSPERQTETV
;
A
#
# COMPACT_ATOMS: atom_id res chain seq x y z
N MET A 1 29.23 -27.79 -7.08
CA MET A 1 28.66 -26.63 -7.78
C MET A 1 29.07 -25.40 -7.02
N SER A 2 29.60 -24.35 -7.69
CA SER A 2 29.94 -23.09 -7.05
C SER A 2 28.65 -22.39 -6.64
N VAL A 3 28.60 -21.89 -5.41
CA VAL A 3 27.47 -21.06 -4.92
C VAL A 3 27.49 -19.73 -5.66
N GLU A 4 26.36 -19.33 -6.22
CA GLU A 4 26.20 -18.02 -6.88
C GLU A 4 26.40 -16.90 -5.86
N LYS A 5 27.06 -15.81 -6.27
CA LYS A 5 27.34 -14.67 -5.39
C LYS A 5 26.86 -13.38 -6.03
N THR A 6 26.30 -12.50 -5.20
CA THR A 6 25.99 -11.11 -5.56
C THR A 6 26.40 -10.19 -4.41
N GLU A 7 26.63 -8.92 -4.67
CA GLU A 7 26.90 -7.98 -3.59
C GLU A 7 25.60 -7.58 -2.88
N VAL A 8 24.57 -7.18 -3.66
CA VAL A 8 23.26 -6.83 -3.10
C VAL A 8 22.21 -7.77 -3.67
N LEU A 9 21.45 -8.43 -2.80
CA LEU A 9 20.26 -9.18 -3.17
C LEU A 9 19.02 -8.38 -2.80
N VAL A 10 18.17 -8.11 -3.79
CA VAL A 10 16.86 -7.46 -3.61
C VAL A 10 15.76 -8.51 -3.71
N VAL A 11 14.88 -8.58 -2.73
CA VAL A 11 13.79 -9.57 -2.67
C VAL A 11 12.46 -8.89 -3.01
N GLY A 12 11.92 -9.22 -4.17
CA GLY A 12 10.70 -8.67 -4.76
C GLY A 12 10.97 -7.70 -5.91
N ALA A 13 10.24 -7.86 -7.03
CA ALA A 13 10.29 -6.99 -8.22
C ALA A 13 8.96 -6.24 -8.44
N GLY A 14 8.35 -5.75 -7.36
CA GLY A 14 7.33 -4.71 -7.41
C GLY A 14 7.96 -3.34 -7.61
N GLN A 15 7.16 -2.27 -7.42
CA GLN A 15 7.65 -0.88 -7.51
C GLN A 15 8.92 -0.63 -6.69
N ALA A 16 9.01 -1.20 -5.49
CA ALA A 16 10.17 -1.04 -4.62
C ALA A 16 11.43 -1.68 -5.18
N GLY A 17 11.34 -2.95 -5.63
CA GLY A 17 12.50 -3.66 -6.18
C GLY A 17 12.99 -3.08 -7.51
N VAL A 18 12.08 -2.61 -8.37
CA VAL A 18 12.44 -1.95 -9.63
C VAL A 18 13.16 -0.61 -9.35
N ALA A 19 12.65 0.19 -8.40
CA ALA A 19 13.32 1.42 -7.99
C ALA A 19 14.71 1.15 -7.40
N MET A 20 14.83 0.10 -6.58
CA MET A 20 16.13 -0.30 -6.01
C MET A 20 17.13 -0.71 -7.08
N GLY A 21 16.69 -1.51 -8.07
CA GLY A 21 17.52 -1.91 -9.20
C GLY A 21 18.05 -0.72 -10.01
N GLU A 22 17.22 0.29 -10.25
CA GLU A 22 17.65 1.54 -10.90
C GLU A 22 18.77 2.23 -10.13
N HIS A 23 18.58 2.46 -8.84
CA HIS A 23 19.57 3.21 -8.06
C HIS A 23 20.86 2.43 -7.84
N LEU A 24 20.79 1.11 -7.61
CA LEU A 24 21.98 0.25 -7.53
C LEU A 24 22.73 0.21 -8.87
N GLY A 25 22.00 0.09 -9.99
CA GLY A 25 22.60 0.10 -11.33
C GLY A 25 23.31 1.41 -11.64
N ARG A 26 22.67 2.57 -11.33
CA ARG A 26 23.29 3.90 -11.48
C ARG A 26 24.53 4.09 -10.60
N ALA A 27 24.53 3.51 -9.41
CA ALA A 27 25.68 3.55 -8.51
C ALA A 27 26.78 2.53 -8.88
N GLY A 28 26.61 1.72 -9.92
CA GLY A 28 27.56 0.67 -10.32
C GLY A 28 27.73 -0.42 -9.26
N ILE A 29 26.71 -0.66 -8.44
CA ILE A 29 26.73 -1.67 -7.38
C ILE A 29 26.19 -2.99 -7.95
N PRO A 30 27.00 -4.08 -7.95
CA PRO A 30 26.54 -5.38 -8.40
C PRO A 30 25.34 -5.87 -7.58
N HIS A 31 24.26 -6.22 -8.25
CA HIS A 31 23.04 -6.64 -7.57
C HIS A 31 22.26 -7.66 -8.39
N LEU A 32 21.34 -8.34 -7.71
CA LEU A 32 20.37 -9.26 -8.31
C LEU A 32 19.02 -9.02 -7.63
N VAL A 33 17.97 -8.92 -8.43
CA VAL A 33 16.59 -8.82 -7.94
C VAL A 33 15.91 -10.17 -8.15
N LEU A 34 15.36 -10.76 -7.10
CA LEU A 34 14.58 -12.00 -7.18
C LEU A 34 13.10 -11.72 -7.00
N GLU A 35 12.29 -12.29 -7.88
CA GLU A 35 10.83 -12.21 -7.82
C GLU A 35 10.23 -13.61 -7.92
N ARG A 36 9.35 -13.98 -6.99
CA ARG A 36 8.70 -15.30 -7.01
C ARG A 36 7.69 -15.48 -8.14
N GLY A 37 7.07 -14.41 -8.59
CA GLY A 37 6.14 -14.38 -9.72
C GLY A 37 6.72 -13.64 -10.92
N ARG A 38 5.94 -12.73 -11.49
CA ARG A 38 6.34 -11.82 -12.57
C ARG A 38 6.65 -10.44 -12.01
N ILE A 39 7.35 -9.61 -12.72
CA ILE A 39 7.51 -8.19 -12.35
C ILE A 39 6.13 -7.57 -12.13
N ALA A 40 5.96 -6.87 -11.00
CA ALA A 40 4.72 -6.23 -10.58
C ALA A 40 3.51 -7.20 -10.42
N GLU A 41 3.75 -8.47 -10.07
CA GLU A 41 2.74 -9.52 -9.98
C GLU A 41 1.51 -9.13 -9.15
N ARG A 42 1.71 -8.41 -8.04
CA ARG A 42 0.60 -8.02 -7.15
C ARG A 42 -0.39 -7.05 -7.80
N TRP A 43 0.05 -6.25 -8.76
CA TRP A 43 -0.85 -5.42 -9.57
C TRP A 43 -1.76 -6.26 -10.45
N ARG A 44 -1.26 -7.39 -11.00
CA ARG A 44 -2.01 -8.29 -11.87
C ARG A 44 -2.94 -9.22 -11.10
N SER A 45 -2.38 -9.97 -10.13
CA SER A 45 -3.06 -11.12 -9.54
C SER A 45 -3.76 -10.85 -8.20
N ALA A 46 -3.46 -9.74 -7.51
CA ALA A 46 -4.03 -9.46 -6.19
C ALA A 46 -4.92 -8.21 -6.16
N ARG A 47 -5.58 -7.93 -7.28
CA ARG A 47 -6.48 -6.78 -7.46
C ARG A 47 -7.70 -7.20 -8.29
N TRP A 48 -8.81 -6.48 -8.12
CA TRP A 48 -10.01 -6.67 -8.94
C TRP A 48 -9.85 -6.06 -10.33
N ASP A 49 -10.69 -6.53 -11.26
CA ASP A 49 -10.48 -6.28 -12.69
C ASP A 49 -10.58 -4.80 -13.07
N SER A 50 -11.50 -4.06 -12.45
CA SER A 50 -11.71 -2.64 -12.73
C SER A 50 -10.78 -1.68 -11.97
N LEU A 51 -9.81 -2.21 -11.18
CA LEU A 51 -8.92 -1.34 -10.42
C LEU A 51 -8.10 -0.42 -11.34
N VAL A 52 -8.11 0.85 -11.01
CA VAL A 52 -7.18 1.85 -11.53
C VAL A 52 -6.30 2.40 -10.39
N ALA A 53 -5.16 2.99 -10.72
CA ALA A 53 -4.32 3.69 -9.76
C ALA A 53 -5.12 4.79 -9.04
N ASN A 54 -4.80 5.06 -7.78
CA ASN A 54 -5.49 6.09 -7.00
C ASN A 54 -4.92 7.49 -7.22
N GLY A 55 -3.74 7.61 -7.79
CA GLY A 55 -3.15 8.87 -8.24
C GLY A 55 -3.16 8.98 -9.77
N PRO A 56 -3.16 10.20 -10.32
CA PRO A 56 -3.09 10.42 -11.76
C PRO A 56 -1.73 10.05 -12.33
N ALA A 57 -1.70 9.74 -13.63
CA ALA A 57 -0.52 9.26 -14.35
C ALA A 57 0.69 10.20 -14.26
N TRP A 58 0.47 11.52 -14.20
CA TRP A 58 1.58 12.49 -14.07
C TRP A 58 2.33 12.34 -12.74
N HIS A 59 1.65 11.83 -11.70
CA HIS A 59 2.21 11.69 -10.35
C HIS A 59 2.70 10.26 -10.06
N ASP A 60 1.88 9.24 -10.36
CA ASP A 60 2.13 7.86 -9.94
C ASP A 60 3.10 7.14 -10.89
N ARG A 61 4.26 7.73 -11.14
CA ARG A 61 5.30 7.24 -12.05
C ARG A 61 6.71 7.43 -11.48
N PHE A 62 7.67 6.77 -12.08
CA PHE A 62 9.09 6.99 -11.82
C PHE A 62 9.66 8.12 -12.72
N PRO A 63 10.72 8.80 -12.29
CA PRO A 63 11.42 9.76 -13.14
C PRO A 63 11.91 9.15 -14.44
N GLY A 64 11.81 9.93 -15.52
CA GLY A 64 12.35 9.56 -16.84
C GLY A 64 11.50 8.59 -17.66
N MET A 65 10.30 8.22 -17.19
CA MET A 65 9.33 7.47 -17.98
C MET A 65 7.90 7.85 -17.60
N GLU A 66 7.07 8.07 -18.60
CA GLU A 66 5.66 8.48 -18.46
C GLU A 66 4.74 7.33 -18.87
N PHE A 67 3.50 7.37 -18.39
CA PHE A 67 2.44 6.54 -18.96
C PHE A 67 2.01 7.09 -20.30
N SER A 68 1.50 6.24 -21.17
CA SER A 68 0.84 6.66 -22.40
C SER A 68 -0.55 7.25 -22.10
N GLY A 69 -0.98 8.25 -22.88
CA GLY A 69 -2.30 8.87 -22.75
C GLY A 69 -2.31 10.16 -21.94
N SER A 70 -3.46 10.52 -21.38
CA SER A 70 -3.61 11.75 -20.60
C SER A 70 -2.81 11.68 -19.31
N PRO A 71 -2.05 12.72 -18.95
CA PRO A 71 -1.35 12.78 -17.68
C PRO A 71 -2.30 12.77 -16.47
N ASP A 72 -3.53 13.25 -16.63
CA ASP A 72 -4.53 13.27 -15.55
C ASP A 72 -5.35 11.98 -15.46
N ALA A 73 -5.10 10.99 -16.33
CA ALA A 73 -5.79 9.71 -16.27
C ALA A 73 -5.39 8.88 -15.06
N PHE A 74 -6.36 8.13 -14.51
CA PHE A 74 -6.10 7.08 -13.51
C PHE A 74 -5.83 5.76 -14.23
N VAL A 75 -4.60 5.30 -14.14
CA VAL A 75 -4.09 4.21 -14.98
C VAL A 75 -4.64 2.86 -14.53
N PRO A 76 -5.20 2.03 -15.45
CA PRO A 76 -5.62 0.67 -15.13
C PRO A 76 -4.48 -0.21 -14.60
N LYS A 77 -4.80 -1.11 -13.67
CA LYS A 77 -3.82 -1.96 -12.98
C LYS A 77 -2.88 -2.73 -13.91
N GLU A 78 -3.37 -3.20 -15.06
CA GLU A 78 -2.56 -3.92 -16.03
C GLU A 78 -1.51 -3.00 -16.67
N GLN A 79 -1.90 -1.77 -17.00
CA GLN A 79 -0.96 -0.79 -17.55
C GLN A 79 0.08 -0.35 -16.51
N VAL A 80 -0.29 -0.28 -15.21
CA VAL A 80 0.69 -0.04 -14.14
C VAL A 80 1.70 -1.19 -14.08
N ALA A 81 1.24 -2.44 -14.20
CA ALA A 81 2.14 -3.59 -14.22
C ALA A 81 3.05 -3.60 -15.46
N ASP A 82 2.51 -3.28 -16.64
CA ASP A 82 3.27 -3.19 -17.89
C ASP A 82 4.29 -2.06 -17.85
N TYR A 83 3.95 -0.93 -17.22
CA TYR A 83 4.87 0.17 -16.97
C TYR A 83 6.11 -0.29 -16.19
N PHE A 84 5.95 -1.07 -15.10
CA PHE A 84 7.09 -1.57 -14.34
C PHE A 84 7.93 -2.57 -15.13
N VAL A 85 7.32 -3.41 -15.97
CA VAL A 85 8.06 -4.29 -16.89
C VAL A 85 8.87 -3.48 -17.90
N ALA A 86 8.24 -2.48 -18.52
CA ALA A 86 8.92 -1.60 -19.48
C ALA A 86 10.04 -0.80 -18.81
N TYR A 87 9.80 -0.31 -17.59
CA TYR A 87 10.82 0.40 -16.82
C TYR A 87 12.01 -0.49 -16.47
N ALA A 88 11.75 -1.70 -15.97
CA ALA A 88 12.81 -2.67 -15.66
C ALA A 88 13.66 -3.02 -16.89
N ASN A 89 13.04 -3.18 -18.06
CA ASN A 89 13.72 -3.41 -19.32
C ASN A 89 14.56 -2.19 -19.75
N LYS A 90 14.00 -0.97 -19.63
CA LYS A 90 14.69 0.28 -19.96
C LYS A 90 16.01 0.45 -19.18
N ILE A 91 16.00 0.06 -17.91
CA ILE A 91 17.19 0.16 -17.04
C ILE A 91 18.08 -1.10 -17.08
N ALA A 92 17.73 -2.09 -17.89
CA ALA A 92 18.39 -3.39 -17.93
C ALA A 92 18.59 -4.01 -16.53
N ALA A 93 17.57 -3.90 -15.67
CA ALA A 93 17.64 -4.40 -14.29
C ALA A 93 17.88 -5.91 -14.26
N PRO A 94 18.83 -6.43 -13.47
CA PRO A 94 19.12 -7.87 -13.38
C PRO A 94 18.04 -8.56 -12.53
N ILE A 95 16.83 -8.70 -13.07
CA ILE A 95 15.68 -9.31 -12.41
C ILE A 95 15.52 -10.75 -12.86
N ARG A 96 15.40 -11.65 -11.89
CA ARG A 96 15.11 -13.07 -12.12
C ARG A 96 13.73 -13.39 -11.53
N CYS A 97 12.78 -13.65 -12.41
CA CYS A 97 11.42 -14.06 -12.07
C CYS A 97 11.30 -15.58 -11.84
N GLY A 98 10.25 -16.01 -11.14
CA GLY A 98 9.99 -17.42 -10.84
C GLY A 98 10.90 -18.00 -9.74
N VAL A 99 11.58 -17.13 -8.97
CA VAL A 99 12.51 -17.56 -7.91
C VAL A 99 12.03 -17.00 -6.56
N GLU A 100 11.60 -17.89 -5.69
CA GLU A 100 11.18 -17.57 -4.33
C GLU A 100 12.35 -17.62 -3.36
N VAL A 101 12.54 -16.57 -2.55
CA VAL A 101 13.44 -16.56 -1.40
C VAL A 101 12.72 -17.21 -0.23
N LYS A 102 13.26 -18.34 0.27
CA LYS A 102 12.66 -19.13 1.35
C LYS A 102 13.27 -18.83 2.71
N ARG A 103 14.56 -18.51 2.74
CA ARG A 103 15.30 -18.29 3.97
C ARG A 103 16.52 -17.42 3.72
N VAL A 104 16.76 -16.49 4.62
CA VAL A 104 17.98 -15.67 4.67
C VAL A 104 18.54 -15.78 6.09
N GLU A 105 19.82 -16.11 6.19
CA GLU A 105 20.54 -16.20 7.45
C GLU A 105 21.96 -15.67 7.28
N ARG A 106 22.59 -15.29 8.41
CA ARG A 106 24.00 -14.90 8.39
C ARG A 106 24.91 -16.06 8.03
N ASN A 107 25.96 -15.76 7.29
CA ASN A 107 27.06 -16.72 7.10
C ASN A 107 27.77 -16.99 8.43
N ILE A 108 28.15 -18.24 8.65
CA ILE A 108 28.94 -18.64 9.80
C ILE A 108 30.42 -18.31 9.55
N GLY A 109 31.03 -17.52 10.45
CA GLY A 109 32.48 -17.22 10.43
C GLY A 109 32.95 -16.27 9.31
N ARG A 110 32.03 -15.63 8.57
CA ARG A 110 32.33 -14.63 7.54
C ARG A 110 31.22 -13.62 7.39
N SER A 111 31.48 -12.50 6.69
CA SER A 111 30.48 -11.49 6.37
C SER A 111 29.39 -12.00 5.43
N GLY A 112 28.28 -11.26 5.36
CA GLY A 112 27.20 -11.47 4.43
C GLY A 112 26.19 -12.54 4.86
N PHE A 113 25.39 -12.95 3.91
CA PHE A 113 24.20 -13.78 4.10
C PHE A 113 24.19 -14.97 3.16
N ARG A 114 23.66 -16.09 3.65
CA ARG A 114 23.25 -17.24 2.88
C ARG A 114 21.77 -17.13 2.60
N VAL A 115 21.40 -17.20 1.35
CA VAL A 115 20.02 -17.08 0.87
C VAL A 115 19.60 -18.39 0.20
N GLU A 116 18.64 -19.08 0.80
CA GLU A 116 18.02 -20.28 0.23
C GLU A 116 16.85 -19.86 -0.65
N THR A 117 16.85 -20.28 -1.89
CA THR A 117 15.79 -19.98 -2.86
C THR A 117 15.13 -21.25 -3.37
N SER A 118 14.05 -21.12 -4.15
CA SER A 118 13.45 -22.23 -4.89
C SER A 118 14.38 -22.83 -5.97
N ASN A 119 15.45 -22.13 -6.33
CA ASN A 119 16.40 -22.51 -7.39
C ASN A 119 17.86 -22.59 -6.91
N GLY A 120 18.06 -23.00 -5.65
CA GLY A 120 19.39 -23.15 -5.07
C GLY A 120 19.77 -22.06 -4.06
N THR A 121 21.06 -21.98 -3.75
CA THR A 121 21.59 -21.07 -2.72
C THR A 121 22.39 -19.93 -3.37
N ILE A 122 22.19 -18.71 -2.87
CA ILE A 122 22.93 -17.50 -3.25
C ILE A 122 23.61 -16.94 -2.00
N GLU A 123 24.80 -16.39 -2.17
CA GLU A 123 25.48 -15.60 -1.15
C GLU A 123 25.40 -14.10 -1.49
N ALA A 124 25.09 -13.27 -0.50
CA ALA A 124 25.00 -11.82 -0.67
C ALA A 124 25.65 -11.08 0.50
N GLU A 125 26.29 -9.95 0.23
CA GLU A 125 26.81 -9.08 1.30
C GLU A 125 25.72 -8.23 1.94
N TYR A 126 24.72 -7.83 1.15
CA TYR A 126 23.56 -7.03 1.57
C TYR A 126 22.27 -7.63 1.08
N VAL A 127 21.20 -7.50 1.88
CA VAL A 127 19.85 -7.96 1.52
C VAL A 127 18.86 -6.81 1.67
N VAL A 128 18.09 -6.54 0.63
CA VAL A 128 17.01 -5.54 0.63
C VAL A 128 15.66 -6.27 0.53
N ALA A 129 14.87 -6.22 1.60
CA ALA A 129 13.51 -6.73 1.61
C ALA A 129 12.57 -5.71 0.95
N ALA A 130 12.27 -5.90 -0.34
CA ALA A 130 11.40 -5.05 -1.17
C ALA A 130 10.05 -5.73 -1.46
N THR A 131 9.54 -6.52 -0.50
CA THR A 131 8.36 -7.38 -0.63
C THR A 131 7.03 -6.64 -0.58
N GLY A 132 7.06 -5.32 -0.36
CA GLY A 132 5.90 -4.42 -0.38
C GLY A 132 5.04 -4.47 0.88
N ALA A 133 4.03 -3.60 0.93
CA ALA A 133 3.13 -3.42 2.07
C ALA A 133 1.92 -4.38 2.09
N PHE A 134 1.61 -5.04 0.97
CA PHE A 134 0.42 -5.88 0.81
C PHE A 134 0.80 -7.36 0.76
N GLN A 135 1.40 -7.90 1.84
CA GLN A 135 1.96 -9.25 1.82
C GLN A 135 0.91 -10.32 2.12
N VAL A 136 0.41 -10.38 3.33
CA VAL A 136 -0.55 -11.40 3.77
C VAL A 136 -1.90 -10.76 4.05
N PRO A 137 -2.97 -11.16 3.34
CA PRO A 137 -4.33 -10.69 3.60
C PRO A 137 -4.77 -11.01 5.03
N VAL A 138 -5.37 -10.05 5.71
CA VAL A 138 -5.91 -10.23 7.06
C VAL A 138 -7.41 -10.49 6.99
N ILE A 139 -7.83 -11.69 7.35
CA ILE A 139 -9.25 -12.04 7.57
C ILE A 139 -9.42 -12.28 9.06
N PRO A 140 -10.15 -11.41 9.80
CA PRO A 140 -10.42 -11.63 11.20
C PRO A 140 -11.21 -12.94 11.42
N PRO A 141 -10.89 -13.77 12.43
CA PRO A 141 -11.56 -15.04 12.66
C PRO A 141 -12.92 -14.87 13.35
N LEU A 142 -13.74 -13.94 12.80
CA LEU A 142 -15.05 -13.61 13.37
C LEU A 142 -16.15 -14.56 12.87
N VAL A 143 -16.12 -14.90 11.58
CA VAL A 143 -17.16 -15.71 10.93
C VAL A 143 -16.56 -17.08 10.64
N PRO A 144 -17.06 -18.16 11.25
CA PRO A 144 -16.55 -19.50 11.00
C PRO A 144 -16.96 -19.98 9.59
N GLU A 145 -16.14 -20.84 8.99
CA GLU A 145 -16.44 -21.44 7.67
C GLU A 145 -17.78 -22.20 7.67
N THR A 146 -18.16 -22.77 8.80
CA THR A 146 -19.44 -23.48 9.00
C THR A 146 -20.66 -22.58 8.91
N ALA A 147 -20.51 -21.27 8.86
CA ALA A 147 -21.63 -20.33 8.69
C ALA A 147 -22.31 -20.44 7.32
N GLY A 148 -21.69 -21.11 6.34
CA GLY A 148 -22.24 -21.31 5.00
C GLY A 148 -22.33 -20.02 4.17
N ILE A 149 -21.48 -19.04 4.45
CA ILE A 149 -21.37 -17.75 3.76
C ILE A 149 -20.02 -17.71 3.06
N ALA A 150 -20.00 -17.38 1.77
CA ALA A 150 -18.75 -17.22 1.03
C ALA A 150 -17.93 -16.08 1.60
N GLN A 151 -16.68 -16.34 1.95
CA GLN A 151 -15.78 -15.33 2.51
C GLN A 151 -14.55 -15.20 1.63
N LEU A 152 -14.18 -13.96 1.28
CA LEU A 152 -12.97 -13.68 0.55
C LEU A 152 -12.36 -12.36 1.01
N HIS A 153 -11.04 -12.28 0.94
CA HIS A 153 -10.34 -11.01 1.11
C HIS A 153 -10.40 -10.19 -0.17
N SER A 154 -10.35 -8.86 -0.07
CA SER A 154 -10.31 -7.94 -1.23
C SER A 154 -9.20 -8.28 -2.25
N ALA A 155 -8.11 -8.91 -1.82
CA ALA A 155 -7.04 -9.40 -2.70
C ALA A 155 -7.48 -10.54 -3.63
N SER A 156 -8.52 -11.30 -3.25
CA SER A 156 -9.05 -12.43 -4.01
C SER A 156 -10.33 -12.08 -4.78
N TYR A 157 -10.91 -10.91 -4.52
CA TYR A 157 -12.03 -10.39 -5.28
C TYR A 157 -11.56 -9.97 -6.68
N ARG A 158 -12.35 -10.29 -7.72
CA ARG A 158 -12.06 -9.93 -9.12
C ARG A 158 -13.14 -9.03 -9.72
N ASN A 159 -14.38 -9.43 -9.65
CA ASN A 159 -15.51 -8.69 -10.21
C ASN A 159 -16.83 -9.18 -9.60
N PRO A 160 -17.96 -8.46 -9.79
CA PRO A 160 -19.26 -8.86 -9.24
C PRO A 160 -19.75 -10.24 -9.68
N GLY A 161 -19.35 -10.71 -10.86
CA GLY A 161 -19.73 -12.02 -11.40
C GLY A 161 -19.07 -13.21 -10.70
N GLN A 162 -17.99 -12.99 -9.94
CA GLN A 162 -17.34 -14.02 -9.14
C GLN A 162 -18.20 -14.48 -7.95
N LEU A 163 -19.11 -13.64 -7.48
CA LEU A 163 -19.85 -13.87 -6.24
C LEU A 163 -21.18 -14.59 -6.51
N PRO A 164 -21.63 -15.49 -5.62
CA PRO A 164 -22.97 -16.05 -5.67
C PRO A 164 -24.05 -14.96 -5.72
N GLY A 165 -25.20 -15.25 -6.32
CA GLY A 165 -26.35 -14.33 -6.36
C GLY A 165 -26.87 -14.04 -4.94
N GLY A 166 -27.06 -12.75 -4.61
CA GLY A 166 -27.55 -12.30 -3.30
C GLY A 166 -26.87 -11.02 -2.82
N ALA A 167 -27.13 -10.62 -1.59
CA ALA A 167 -26.51 -9.44 -1.00
C ALA A 167 -25.04 -9.72 -0.56
N VAL A 168 -24.25 -8.67 -0.53
CA VAL A 168 -22.82 -8.72 -0.14
C VAL A 168 -22.59 -7.79 1.05
N LEU A 169 -21.88 -8.28 2.06
CA LEU A 169 -21.34 -7.46 3.15
C LEU A 169 -19.86 -7.19 2.88
N VAL A 170 -19.49 -5.93 2.69
CA VAL A 170 -18.09 -5.49 2.58
C VAL A 170 -17.68 -4.94 3.94
N ILE A 171 -16.59 -5.47 4.50
CA ILE A 171 -16.09 -5.07 5.82
C ILE A 171 -14.79 -4.29 5.65
N GLY A 172 -14.82 -3.00 6.04
CA GLY A 172 -13.73 -2.06 5.92
C GLY A 172 -14.02 -0.97 4.89
N ALA A 173 -13.84 0.29 5.29
CA ALA A 173 -14.19 1.49 4.53
C ALA A 173 -12.97 2.27 4.01
N GLY A 174 -11.82 1.61 3.88
CA GLY A 174 -10.67 2.14 3.15
C GLY A 174 -10.88 2.08 1.64
N SER A 175 -9.89 2.56 0.88
CA SER A 175 -9.97 2.64 -0.60
C SER A 175 -10.46 1.35 -1.26
N SER A 176 -9.97 0.18 -0.84
CA SER A 176 -10.43 -1.10 -1.43
C SER A 176 -11.91 -1.37 -1.13
N GLY A 177 -12.34 -1.18 0.13
CA GLY A 177 -13.72 -1.48 0.53
C GLY A 177 -14.74 -0.59 -0.16
N VAL A 178 -14.50 0.71 -0.20
CA VAL A 178 -15.41 1.66 -0.85
C VAL A 178 -15.48 1.47 -2.36
N GLN A 179 -14.36 1.18 -3.03
CA GLN A 179 -14.34 0.94 -4.47
C GLN A 179 -15.06 -0.35 -4.84
N ILE A 180 -14.85 -1.43 -4.08
CA ILE A 180 -15.55 -2.71 -4.29
C ILE A 180 -17.05 -2.55 -4.00
N ALA A 181 -17.43 -1.83 -2.94
CA ALA A 181 -18.84 -1.58 -2.62
C ALA A 181 -19.55 -0.76 -3.72
N ASP A 182 -18.88 0.28 -4.26
CA ASP A 182 -19.40 1.08 -5.38
C ASP A 182 -19.54 0.23 -6.66
N GLU A 183 -18.55 -0.59 -6.99
CA GLU A 183 -18.62 -1.50 -8.15
C GLU A 183 -19.79 -2.49 -8.02
N LEU A 184 -19.97 -3.07 -6.83
CA LEU A 184 -21.05 -4.04 -6.59
C LEU A 184 -22.43 -3.40 -6.69
N VAL A 185 -22.65 -2.20 -6.14
CA VAL A 185 -23.95 -1.53 -6.26
C VAL A 185 -24.25 -1.11 -7.70
N ARG A 186 -23.26 -0.65 -8.44
CA ARG A 186 -23.38 -0.34 -9.88
C ARG A 186 -23.71 -1.59 -10.71
N ALA A 187 -23.26 -2.76 -10.29
CA ALA A 187 -23.62 -4.06 -10.88
C ALA A 187 -24.99 -4.59 -10.41
N GLY A 188 -25.80 -3.78 -9.73
CA GLY A 188 -27.14 -4.13 -9.26
C GLY A 188 -27.18 -5.05 -8.03
N ARG A 189 -26.07 -5.19 -7.29
CA ARG A 189 -26.01 -5.98 -6.07
C ARG A 189 -26.51 -5.17 -4.88
N ARG A 190 -27.22 -5.82 -3.96
CA ARG A 190 -27.51 -5.23 -2.65
C ARG A 190 -26.27 -5.32 -1.79
N VAL A 191 -25.80 -4.15 -1.31
CA VAL A 191 -24.53 -4.03 -0.61
C VAL A 191 -24.72 -3.45 0.79
N TYR A 192 -24.08 -4.09 1.77
CA TYR A 192 -23.86 -3.56 3.10
C TYR A 192 -22.37 -3.22 3.22
N LEU A 193 -22.04 -2.03 3.75
CA LEU A 193 -20.66 -1.60 3.96
C LEU A 193 -20.44 -1.27 5.44
N SER A 194 -19.52 -2.01 6.07
CA SER A 194 -19.11 -1.74 7.45
C SER A 194 -18.04 -0.65 7.49
N VAL A 195 -18.38 0.46 8.14
CA VAL A 195 -17.62 1.72 8.15
C VAL A 195 -17.01 1.93 9.53
N GLY A 196 -15.69 1.83 9.60
CA GLY A 196 -14.90 2.27 10.76
C GLY A 196 -14.34 3.67 10.57
N ALA A 197 -13.49 4.12 11.50
CA ALA A 197 -12.80 5.40 11.40
C ALA A 197 -12.00 5.50 10.09
N HIS A 198 -12.16 6.63 9.38
CA HIS A 198 -11.53 6.87 8.09
C HIS A 198 -11.29 8.35 7.84
N ASP A 199 -10.36 8.66 6.95
CA ASP A 199 -10.18 9.96 6.33
C ASP A 199 -10.75 9.89 4.90
N ARG A 200 -11.47 10.93 4.46
CA ARG A 200 -12.03 11.03 3.11
C ARG A 200 -11.66 12.36 2.46
N PRO A 201 -10.43 12.54 1.99
CA PRO A 201 -10.06 13.79 1.33
C PRO A 201 -10.88 14.00 0.04
N PRO A 202 -11.01 15.26 -0.44
CA PRO A 202 -11.58 15.54 -1.76
C PRO A 202 -10.74 14.87 -2.85
N ARG A 203 -11.38 14.35 -3.91
CA ARG A 203 -10.62 13.89 -5.08
C ARG A 203 -9.97 15.05 -5.81
N SER A 204 -10.70 16.12 -5.95
CA SER A 204 -10.23 17.38 -6.52
C SER A 204 -10.83 18.55 -5.76
N TYR A 205 -10.16 19.68 -5.78
CA TYR A 205 -10.64 20.95 -5.27
C TYR A 205 -9.99 22.09 -6.02
N ARG A 206 -10.76 23.13 -6.39
CA ARG A 206 -10.30 24.29 -7.17
C ARG A 206 -9.56 23.88 -8.46
N GLY A 207 -10.08 22.84 -9.14
CA GLY A 207 -9.51 22.31 -10.38
C GLY A 207 -8.15 21.61 -10.21
N ARG A 208 -7.76 21.23 -9.00
CA ARG A 208 -6.53 20.51 -8.71
C ARG A 208 -6.83 19.17 -8.04
N ASP A 209 -6.14 18.13 -8.48
CA ASP A 209 -6.22 16.80 -7.89
C ASP A 209 -5.70 16.78 -6.44
N PHE A 210 -6.20 15.88 -5.62
CA PHE A 210 -5.79 15.71 -4.22
C PHE A 210 -4.28 15.48 -4.07
N VAL A 211 -3.66 14.72 -4.98
CA VAL A 211 -2.21 14.47 -4.89
C VAL A 211 -1.40 15.74 -5.13
N TRP A 212 -1.90 16.68 -5.94
CA TRP A 212 -1.30 18.00 -6.10
C TRP A 212 -1.37 18.80 -4.79
N TRP A 213 -2.52 18.78 -4.12
CA TRP A 213 -2.69 19.43 -2.81
C TRP A 213 -1.75 18.83 -1.77
N LEU A 214 -1.60 17.50 -1.71
CA LEU A 214 -0.63 16.86 -0.83
C LEU A 214 0.81 17.34 -1.10
N GLY A 215 1.15 17.61 -2.37
CA GLY A 215 2.45 18.13 -2.78
C GLY A 215 2.69 19.55 -2.28
N VAL A 216 1.85 20.49 -2.67
CA VAL A 216 2.06 21.94 -2.37
C VAL A 216 1.88 22.26 -0.89
N LEU A 217 1.12 21.45 -0.15
CA LEU A 217 0.96 21.54 1.30
C LEU A 217 2.04 20.76 2.08
N ASN A 218 3.05 20.20 1.41
CA ASN A 218 4.12 19.37 2.00
C ASN A 218 3.61 18.15 2.80
N LYS A 219 2.39 17.68 2.50
CA LYS A 219 1.77 16.53 3.21
C LYS A 219 2.41 15.19 2.82
N TRP A 220 3.01 15.10 1.63
CA TRP A 220 3.73 13.91 1.21
C TRP A 220 4.98 13.63 2.03
N ASP A 221 5.65 14.68 2.49
CA ASP A 221 6.89 14.58 3.26
C ASP A 221 6.64 14.54 4.78
N ALA A 222 5.37 14.51 5.20
CA ALA A 222 5.02 14.32 6.61
C ALA A 222 5.61 13.02 7.15
N GLU A 223 6.33 13.10 8.26
CA GLU A 223 6.89 11.95 8.97
C GLU A 223 5.83 11.28 9.86
N ALA A 224 6.03 10.00 10.16
CA ALA A 224 5.16 9.29 11.08
C ALA A 224 5.32 9.86 12.49
N THR A 225 4.20 10.20 13.14
CA THR A 225 4.22 10.60 14.55
C THR A 225 4.25 9.34 15.42
N PRO A 226 5.25 9.16 16.28
CA PRO A 226 5.33 8.00 17.17
C PRO A 226 4.06 7.84 18.02
N GLY A 227 3.54 6.61 18.07
CA GLY A 227 2.33 6.28 18.85
C GLY A 227 1.01 6.68 18.18
N ILE A 228 1.01 7.37 17.05
CA ILE A 228 -0.21 7.67 16.29
C ILE A 228 -0.44 6.57 15.25
N GLN A 229 -1.58 5.90 15.36
CA GLN A 229 -2.05 5.00 14.32
C GLN A 229 -2.65 5.82 13.18
N HIS A 230 -2.09 5.67 11.98
CA HIS A 230 -2.60 6.37 10.80
C HIS A 230 -3.97 5.84 10.42
N THR A 231 -4.91 6.76 10.23
CA THR A 231 -6.27 6.45 9.83
C THR A 231 -6.30 5.92 8.40
N THR A 232 -7.19 4.98 8.13
CA THR A 232 -7.46 4.48 6.79
C THR A 232 -8.00 5.60 5.90
N ILE A 233 -7.46 5.73 4.69
CA ILE A 233 -7.90 6.74 3.74
C ILE A 233 -8.86 6.13 2.70
N ALA A 234 -9.96 6.82 2.41
CA ALA A 234 -10.94 6.48 1.40
C ALA A 234 -10.74 7.36 0.15
N VAL A 235 -10.07 6.84 -0.85
CA VAL A 235 -9.84 7.52 -2.15
C VAL A 235 -10.09 6.57 -3.30
N SER A 236 -10.43 7.11 -4.47
CA SER A 236 -10.65 6.33 -5.69
C SER A 236 -10.22 7.11 -6.93
N GLY A 237 -9.58 6.41 -7.87
CA GLY A 237 -9.39 6.86 -9.26
C GLY A 237 -10.46 6.30 -10.20
N ALA A 238 -11.32 5.38 -9.73
CA ALA A 238 -12.34 4.77 -10.56
C ALA A 238 -13.32 5.80 -11.14
N TYR A 239 -13.82 5.50 -12.35
CA TYR A 239 -14.78 6.35 -13.06
C TYR A 239 -14.32 7.80 -13.27
N GLY A 240 -13.01 8.00 -13.51
CA GLY A 240 -12.41 9.31 -13.71
C GLY A 240 -12.04 10.04 -12.42
N GLY A 241 -12.16 9.37 -11.27
CA GLY A 241 -11.80 9.92 -9.97
C GLY A 241 -12.91 10.75 -9.34
N ASN A 242 -13.57 10.20 -8.33
CA ASN A 242 -14.61 10.90 -7.58
C ASN A 242 -14.26 10.95 -6.08
N THR A 243 -14.65 12.03 -5.43
CA THR A 243 -14.61 12.12 -3.96
C THR A 243 -15.47 11.03 -3.36
N ILE A 244 -14.90 10.25 -2.47
CA ILE A 244 -15.67 9.28 -1.69
C ILE A 244 -16.48 10.03 -0.64
N ASP A 245 -17.80 9.90 -0.74
CA ASP A 245 -18.75 10.48 0.20
C ASP A 245 -19.71 9.39 0.67
N PHE A 246 -19.65 9.05 1.96
CA PHE A 246 -20.47 7.98 2.52
C PHE A 246 -21.96 8.32 2.52
N ARG A 247 -22.33 9.61 2.59
CA ARG A 247 -23.70 10.06 2.44
C ARG A 247 -24.22 9.79 1.02
N ARG A 248 -23.39 10.06 0.02
CA ARG A 248 -23.68 9.77 -1.39
C ARG A 248 -23.72 8.28 -1.65
N LEU A 249 -22.81 7.48 -1.08
CA LEU A 249 -22.86 6.02 -1.20
C LEU A 249 -24.16 5.45 -0.62
N ALA A 250 -24.65 5.97 0.51
CA ALA A 250 -25.93 5.59 1.07
C ALA A 250 -27.09 5.99 0.13
N ALA A 251 -27.08 7.18 -0.45
CA ALA A 251 -28.08 7.64 -1.41
C ALA A 251 -28.10 6.79 -2.71
N GLN A 252 -26.96 6.18 -3.06
CA GLN A 252 -26.84 5.24 -4.18
C GLN A 252 -27.34 3.83 -3.86
N GLY A 253 -27.81 3.57 -2.64
CA GLY A 253 -28.39 2.30 -2.22
C GLY A 253 -27.46 1.38 -1.43
N ILE A 254 -26.26 1.82 -1.04
CA ILE A 254 -25.41 1.08 -0.10
C ILE A 254 -25.95 1.26 1.32
N THR A 255 -26.25 0.16 2.00
CA THR A 255 -26.61 0.20 3.42
C THR A 255 -25.33 0.28 4.26
N LEU A 256 -25.07 1.45 4.87
CA LEU A 256 -23.92 1.61 5.75
C LEU A 256 -24.26 1.06 7.15
N VAL A 257 -23.27 0.42 7.77
CA VAL A 257 -23.31 -0.08 9.15
C VAL A 257 -22.05 0.33 9.88
N GLY A 258 -22.08 0.39 11.19
CA GLY A 258 -20.91 0.72 12.00
C GLY A 258 -19.80 -0.32 11.91
N ARG A 259 -18.73 -0.13 12.66
CA ARG A 259 -17.60 -1.07 12.71
C ARG A 259 -18.08 -2.46 13.15
N THR A 260 -17.69 -3.48 12.41
CA THR A 260 -17.97 -4.89 12.75
C THR A 260 -17.27 -5.29 14.05
N GLU A 261 -18.01 -5.90 14.97
CA GLU A 261 -17.50 -6.27 16.30
C GLU A 261 -17.48 -7.77 16.54
N ALA A 262 -18.57 -8.47 16.20
CA ALA A 262 -18.72 -9.88 16.50
C ALA A 262 -19.69 -10.57 15.54
N PHE A 263 -19.61 -11.89 15.49
CA PHE A 263 -20.58 -12.76 14.81
C PHE A 263 -20.99 -13.88 15.73
N GLU A 264 -22.30 -14.01 15.99
CA GLU A 264 -22.88 -15.04 16.88
C GLU A 264 -24.20 -15.56 16.29
N ASN A 265 -24.34 -16.85 16.15
CA ASN A 265 -25.59 -17.51 15.72
C ASN A 265 -26.20 -16.93 14.43
N GLY A 266 -25.35 -16.63 13.43
CA GLY A 266 -25.77 -16.06 12.15
C GLY A 266 -26.07 -14.56 12.17
N VAL A 267 -25.84 -13.90 13.31
CA VAL A 267 -26.04 -12.45 13.49
C VAL A 267 -24.70 -11.75 13.52
N MET A 268 -24.47 -10.79 12.61
CA MET A 268 -23.37 -9.85 12.69
C MET A 268 -23.75 -8.68 13.62
N ARG A 269 -22.83 -8.31 14.51
CA ARG A 269 -22.98 -7.15 15.39
C ARG A 269 -22.08 -6.02 14.93
N PHE A 270 -22.60 -4.80 15.03
CA PHE A 270 -21.90 -3.57 14.67
C PHE A 270 -21.90 -2.59 15.83
N ALA A 271 -20.85 -1.79 15.93
CA ALA A 271 -20.76 -0.67 16.87
C ALA A 271 -21.77 0.43 16.50
N ALA A 272 -22.20 1.18 17.49
CA ALA A 272 -23.06 2.37 17.32
C ALA A 272 -22.23 3.61 16.97
N ASP A 273 -21.25 3.48 16.06
CA ASP A 273 -20.25 4.50 15.75
C ASP A 273 -20.35 5.05 14.31
N LEU A 274 -21.36 4.62 13.54
CA LEU A 274 -21.45 4.99 12.12
C LEU A 274 -21.55 6.49 11.90
N ALA A 275 -22.42 7.19 12.63
CA ALA A 275 -22.58 8.65 12.50
C ALA A 275 -21.26 9.36 12.82
N THR A 276 -20.63 9.01 13.93
CA THR A 276 -19.32 9.56 14.35
C THR A 276 -18.23 9.31 13.31
N ASN A 277 -18.19 8.12 12.71
CA ASN A 277 -17.20 7.81 11.67
C ASN A 277 -17.43 8.63 10.39
N ILE A 278 -18.69 8.87 10.00
CA ILE A 278 -19.03 9.74 8.85
C ILE A 278 -18.62 11.20 9.17
N GLU A 279 -19.00 11.74 10.33
CA GLU A 279 -18.65 13.10 10.74
C GLU A 279 -17.15 13.33 10.82
N ARG A 280 -16.38 12.34 11.28
CA ARG A 280 -14.91 12.39 11.27
C ARG A 280 -14.36 12.49 9.86
N GLY A 281 -14.89 11.69 8.91
CA GLY A 281 -14.52 11.77 7.51
C GLY A 281 -14.85 13.14 6.89
N ASP A 282 -16.02 13.71 7.24
CA ASP A 282 -16.42 15.04 6.79
C ASP A 282 -15.49 16.13 7.35
N ALA A 283 -15.12 16.04 8.63
CA ALA A 283 -14.16 16.97 9.25
C ALA A 283 -12.79 16.92 8.54
N ASN A 284 -12.29 15.72 8.20
CA ASN A 284 -11.06 15.58 7.41
C ASN A 284 -11.21 16.22 6.02
N TYR A 285 -12.35 16.02 5.35
CA TYR A 285 -12.64 16.62 4.06
C TYR A 285 -12.57 18.13 4.11
N LEU A 286 -13.33 18.75 5.02
CA LEU A 286 -13.39 20.20 5.17
C LEU A 286 -12.05 20.81 5.58
N LEU A 287 -11.28 20.11 6.44
CA LEU A 287 -9.93 20.55 6.82
C LEU A 287 -9.00 20.66 5.60
N VAL A 288 -9.08 19.71 4.67
CA VAL A 288 -8.27 19.77 3.44
C VAL A 288 -8.68 20.97 2.57
N LEU A 289 -9.99 21.30 2.48
CA LEU A 289 -10.45 22.49 1.77
C LEU A 289 -9.93 23.77 2.45
N ASP A 290 -9.98 23.85 3.79
CA ASP A 290 -9.50 25.01 4.54
C ASP A 290 -7.99 25.24 4.33
N GLU A 291 -7.20 24.17 4.41
CA GLU A 291 -5.75 24.24 4.14
C GLU A 291 -5.44 24.67 2.71
N ALA A 292 -6.22 24.18 1.73
CA ALA A 292 -6.09 24.56 0.34
C ALA A 292 -6.44 26.04 0.11
N ASP A 293 -7.54 26.53 0.69
CA ASP A 293 -7.93 27.95 0.60
C ASP A 293 -6.89 28.85 1.26
N ALA A 294 -6.39 28.48 2.44
CA ALA A 294 -5.32 29.23 3.10
C ALA A 294 -4.04 29.28 2.28
N PHE A 295 -3.70 28.18 1.59
CA PHE A 295 -2.54 28.13 0.68
C PHE A 295 -2.74 29.05 -0.52
N VAL A 296 -3.90 29.00 -1.16
CA VAL A 296 -4.23 29.86 -2.33
C VAL A 296 -4.15 31.33 -1.95
N ALA A 297 -4.79 31.71 -0.83
CA ALA A 297 -4.80 33.09 -0.35
C ALA A 297 -3.39 33.61 -0.04
N ARG A 298 -2.60 32.82 0.71
CA ARG A 298 -1.22 33.21 1.12
C ARG A 298 -0.27 33.36 -0.07
N ASN A 299 -0.44 32.57 -1.11
CA ASN A 299 0.46 32.56 -2.27
C ASN A 299 -0.10 33.35 -3.48
N ALA A 300 -1.26 33.99 -3.32
CA ALA A 300 -1.96 34.74 -4.39
C ALA A 300 -2.10 33.95 -5.71
N ILE A 301 -2.44 32.65 -5.60
CA ILE A 301 -2.58 31.76 -6.77
C ILE A 301 -3.97 31.92 -7.35
N ALA A 302 -4.06 32.17 -8.66
CA ALA A 302 -5.33 32.25 -9.38
C ALA A 302 -5.87 30.83 -9.66
N LEU A 303 -6.70 30.28 -8.77
CA LEU A 303 -7.48 29.08 -8.98
C LEU A 303 -8.98 29.40 -8.88
N PRO A 304 -9.85 28.62 -9.57
CA PRO A 304 -11.29 28.84 -9.48
C PRO A 304 -11.79 28.70 -8.04
N GLU A 305 -12.81 29.46 -7.67
CA GLU A 305 -13.54 29.23 -6.42
C GLU A 305 -14.52 28.08 -6.61
N GLU A 306 -14.76 27.32 -5.54
CA GLU A 306 -15.61 26.13 -5.56
C GLU A 306 -16.40 26.04 -4.21
N PRO A 307 -17.26 27.07 -3.91
CA PRO A 307 -17.96 27.15 -2.62
C PRO A 307 -18.91 25.96 -2.40
N GLU A 308 -19.49 25.40 -3.46
CA GLU A 308 -20.37 24.23 -3.42
C GLU A 308 -19.67 22.97 -2.89
N ALA A 309 -18.35 22.89 -2.95
CA ALA A 309 -17.59 21.80 -2.39
C ALA A 309 -17.75 21.68 -0.85
N ARG A 310 -18.18 22.75 -0.18
CA ARG A 310 -18.41 22.76 1.26
C ARG A 310 -19.80 22.27 1.68
N GLU A 311 -20.69 22.06 0.71
CA GLU A 311 -22.03 21.54 0.96
C GLU A 311 -21.98 20.04 1.26
N LEU A 312 -22.42 19.67 2.46
CA LEU A 312 -22.55 18.27 2.87
C LEU A 312 -23.99 17.80 2.70
N LEU A 313 -24.17 16.62 2.14
CA LEU A 313 -25.50 15.99 2.10
C LEU A 313 -26.02 15.71 3.52
N PRO A 314 -27.35 15.60 3.72
CA PRO A 314 -27.92 15.21 5.00
C PRO A 314 -27.37 13.88 5.51
N MET A 315 -27.34 13.69 6.83
CA MET A 315 -26.96 12.42 7.45
C MET A 315 -27.92 11.32 6.97
N PRO A 316 -27.43 10.18 6.45
CA PRO A 316 -28.29 9.12 5.92
C PRO A 316 -29.06 8.42 7.07
N GLY A 317 -30.29 7.96 6.78
CA GLY A 317 -31.13 7.29 7.76
C GLY A 317 -30.48 6.10 8.46
N CYS A 318 -29.64 5.35 7.75
CA CYS A 318 -28.87 4.24 8.35
C CYS A 318 -27.82 4.68 9.39
N ALA A 319 -27.49 5.97 9.48
CA ALA A 319 -26.60 6.50 10.50
C ALA A 319 -27.37 7.11 11.68
N THR A 320 -28.59 7.62 11.44
CA THR A 320 -29.47 8.16 12.52
C THR A 320 -30.26 7.06 13.24
N ASP A 321 -30.58 5.96 12.53
CA ASP A 321 -31.16 4.73 13.09
C ASP A 321 -30.30 3.52 12.68
N PRO A 322 -29.19 3.29 13.38
CA PRO A 322 -28.17 2.34 12.91
C PRO A 322 -28.57 0.88 13.12
N ILE A 323 -28.26 0.07 12.15
CA ILE A 323 -28.37 -1.39 12.26
C ILE A 323 -27.23 -1.90 13.14
N LEU A 324 -27.53 -2.23 14.40
CA LEU A 324 -26.53 -2.77 15.34
C LEU A 324 -26.42 -4.30 15.28
N ARG A 325 -27.46 -4.98 14.77
CA ARG A 325 -27.55 -6.43 14.67
C ARG A 325 -28.16 -6.81 13.33
N LEU A 326 -27.45 -7.60 12.54
CA LEU A 326 -27.89 -8.02 11.22
C LEU A 326 -27.86 -9.55 11.12
N GLN A 327 -29.04 -10.16 11.02
CA GLN A 327 -29.15 -11.59 10.73
C GLN A 327 -28.83 -11.81 9.25
N LEU A 328 -27.64 -12.36 8.95
CA LEU A 328 -27.08 -12.37 7.59
C LEU A 328 -27.98 -13.14 6.59
N LYS A 329 -28.48 -14.29 6.99
CA LYS A 329 -29.38 -15.09 6.14
C LYS A 329 -30.69 -14.36 5.84
N ARG A 330 -31.31 -13.69 6.81
CA ARG A 330 -32.55 -12.91 6.60
C ARG A 330 -32.30 -11.68 5.73
N ALA A 331 -31.13 -11.07 5.84
CA ALA A 331 -30.70 -9.98 4.98
C ALA A 331 -30.33 -10.44 3.56
N GLY A 332 -30.33 -11.76 3.30
CA GLY A 332 -29.95 -12.35 2.03
C GLY A 332 -28.45 -12.23 1.71
N ILE A 333 -27.62 -12.02 2.74
CA ILE A 333 -26.16 -11.93 2.58
C ILE A 333 -25.61 -13.33 2.34
N VAL A 334 -24.99 -13.50 1.19
CA VAL A 334 -24.39 -14.77 0.74
C VAL A 334 -22.87 -14.69 0.66
N SER A 335 -22.33 -13.47 0.67
CA SER A 335 -20.87 -13.23 0.58
C SER A 335 -20.44 -12.14 1.55
N ILE A 336 -19.25 -12.33 2.12
CA ILE A 336 -18.51 -11.31 2.89
C ILE A 336 -17.21 -11.04 2.16
N ILE A 337 -16.92 -9.75 1.92
CA ILE A 337 -15.64 -9.30 1.39
C ILE A 337 -14.90 -8.58 2.52
N TRP A 338 -13.77 -9.14 2.92
CA TRP A 338 -12.90 -8.57 3.93
C TRP A 338 -11.93 -7.58 3.29
N ALA A 339 -12.18 -6.29 3.43
CA ALA A 339 -11.28 -5.22 3.04
C ALA A 339 -10.49 -4.70 4.26
N THR A 340 -9.99 -5.65 5.04
CA THR A 340 -9.43 -5.46 6.39
C THR A 340 -7.90 -5.33 6.39
N GLY A 341 -7.31 -5.09 5.22
CA GLY A 341 -5.89 -4.79 5.08
C GLY A 341 -4.99 -6.02 5.07
N TYR A 342 -3.72 -5.80 5.36
CA TYR A 342 -2.66 -6.80 5.23
C TYR A 342 -1.72 -6.72 6.42
N CYS A 343 -1.07 -7.84 6.74
CA CYS A 343 0.09 -7.86 7.61
C CYS A 343 1.36 -8.21 6.81
N ALA A 344 2.50 -7.85 7.38
CA ALA A 344 3.80 -8.21 6.83
C ALA A 344 4.19 -9.62 7.24
N ASP A 345 4.93 -10.31 6.38
CA ASP A 345 5.59 -11.58 6.68
C ASP A 345 7.07 -11.50 6.31
N TYR A 346 7.89 -11.48 7.32
CA TYR A 346 9.35 -11.53 7.22
C TYR A 346 9.91 -12.80 7.89
N SER A 347 9.10 -13.84 8.04
CA SER A 347 9.49 -15.12 8.67
C SER A 347 10.65 -15.82 7.96
N TRP A 348 10.91 -15.46 6.71
CA TRP A 348 12.04 -15.91 5.91
C TRP A 348 13.39 -15.28 6.32
N LEU A 349 13.40 -14.15 7.05
CA LEU A 349 14.60 -13.57 7.67
C LEU A 349 14.87 -14.25 9.00
N LYS A 350 15.92 -15.06 9.08
CA LYS A 350 16.31 -15.82 10.28
C LYS A 350 17.37 -15.06 11.09
N MET A 351 17.01 -13.85 11.51
CA MET A 351 17.88 -12.94 12.27
C MET A 351 17.03 -11.90 13.02
N ASP A 352 17.64 -11.09 13.88
CA ASP A 352 16.95 -10.10 14.73
C ASP A 352 16.63 -8.79 13.97
N ALA A 353 16.01 -8.93 12.79
CA ALA A 353 15.62 -7.80 11.94
C ALA A 353 14.16 -7.37 12.13
N VAL A 354 13.37 -8.14 12.89
CA VAL A 354 11.95 -7.87 13.18
C VAL A 354 11.66 -7.96 14.67
N ASP A 355 10.61 -7.29 15.13
CA ASP A 355 10.15 -7.40 16.51
C ASP A 355 9.30 -8.68 16.75
N ARG A 356 8.80 -8.85 17.98
CA ARG A 356 7.99 -10.02 18.36
C ARG A 356 6.65 -10.09 17.63
N GLU A 357 6.16 -8.96 17.13
CA GLU A 357 4.95 -8.82 16.33
C GLU A 357 5.22 -9.01 14.82
N GLY A 358 6.47 -9.32 14.43
CA GLY A 358 6.88 -9.47 13.02
C GLY A 358 7.09 -8.16 12.26
N ARG A 359 7.12 -7.00 12.95
CA ARG A 359 7.34 -5.70 12.32
C ARG A 359 8.83 -5.43 12.14
N PRO A 360 9.26 -4.88 10.99
CA PRO A 360 10.65 -4.52 10.75
C PRO A 360 11.23 -3.57 11.81
N ARG A 361 12.39 -3.90 12.33
CA ARG A 361 13.19 -3.00 13.17
C ARG A 361 14.11 -2.19 12.28
N HIS A 362 13.78 -0.94 12.07
CA HIS A 362 14.54 -0.08 11.15
C HIS A 362 14.48 1.40 11.51
N GLN A 363 15.45 2.14 11.00
CA GLN A 363 15.40 3.58 10.89
C GLN A 363 15.55 3.96 9.41
N ARG A 364 14.52 4.57 8.82
CA ARG A 364 14.48 4.96 7.40
C ARG A 364 14.79 3.80 6.42
N GLY A 365 14.39 2.58 6.76
CA GLY A 365 14.66 1.39 5.97
C GLY A 365 15.98 0.68 6.26
N VAL A 366 16.90 1.29 7.00
CA VAL A 366 18.13 0.63 7.48
C VAL A 366 17.79 -0.18 8.71
N SER A 367 17.99 -1.50 8.66
CA SER A 367 17.68 -2.40 9.77
C SER A 367 18.66 -2.23 10.95
N SER A 368 18.20 -2.61 12.14
CA SER A 368 19.10 -2.84 13.28
C SER A 368 20.10 -3.98 13.03
N GLU A 369 19.78 -4.90 12.12
CA GLU A 369 20.64 -5.98 11.67
C GLU A 369 21.54 -5.48 10.53
N PRO A 370 22.88 -5.32 10.71
CA PRO A 370 23.77 -4.76 9.71
C PRO A 370 23.72 -5.53 8.38
N GLY A 371 23.62 -4.80 7.26
CA GLY A 371 23.53 -5.39 5.92
C GLY A 371 22.13 -5.77 5.48
N VAL A 372 21.12 -5.62 6.33
CA VAL A 372 19.70 -5.82 6.00
C VAL A 372 19.00 -4.47 5.84
N TYR A 373 18.14 -4.38 4.84
CA TYR A 373 17.36 -3.18 4.54
C TYR A 373 15.91 -3.54 4.22
N PHE A 374 15.00 -2.61 4.52
CA PHE A 374 13.58 -2.70 4.18
C PHE A 374 13.22 -1.56 3.24
N LEU A 375 12.44 -1.84 2.19
CA LEU A 375 12.03 -0.86 1.20
C LEU A 375 10.57 -1.00 0.82
N GLY A 376 9.86 0.15 0.76
CA GLY A 376 8.46 0.20 0.38
C GLY A 376 7.48 -0.05 1.52
N LEU A 377 7.93 0.14 2.76
CA LEU A 377 7.06 0.11 3.93
C LEU A 377 6.19 1.37 4.00
N PRO A 378 4.93 1.26 4.47
CA PRO A 378 4.14 2.45 4.80
C PRO A 378 4.88 3.31 5.83
N TRP A 379 4.96 4.62 5.57
CA TRP A 379 5.59 5.58 6.47
C TRP A 379 7.07 5.26 6.83
N GLN A 380 7.78 4.61 5.95
CA GLN A 380 9.19 4.23 6.17
C GLN A 380 10.07 5.44 6.53
N THR A 381 9.93 6.53 5.78
CA THR A 381 10.55 7.83 6.04
C THR A 381 9.52 8.95 6.10
N ARG A 382 8.41 8.80 5.37
CA ARG A 382 7.35 9.78 5.19
C ARG A 382 6.07 9.14 4.65
N ARG A 383 4.98 9.91 4.56
CA ARG A 383 3.70 9.46 4.00
C ARG A 383 3.86 8.81 2.62
N GLY A 384 4.69 9.38 1.76
CA GLY A 384 4.90 8.93 0.39
C GLY A 384 5.64 7.59 0.22
N SER A 385 6.30 7.06 1.24
CA SER A 385 7.28 5.96 1.17
C SER A 385 6.80 4.69 0.45
N SER A 386 5.54 4.28 0.63
CA SER A 386 5.00 3.07 -0.02
C SER A 386 4.32 3.33 -1.37
N PHE A 387 4.23 4.59 -1.82
CA PHE A 387 3.64 4.95 -3.09
C PHE A 387 4.65 4.83 -4.23
N ILE A 388 4.16 4.73 -5.49
CA ILE A 388 4.99 4.52 -6.68
C ILE A 388 6.11 5.57 -6.75
N TRP A 389 5.76 6.85 -6.75
CA TRP A 389 6.75 7.92 -6.85
C TRP A 389 7.62 8.05 -5.58
N GLY A 390 7.05 7.78 -4.41
CA GLY A 390 7.72 8.01 -3.12
C GLY A 390 8.79 6.98 -2.78
N VAL A 391 8.56 5.71 -3.13
CA VAL A 391 9.52 4.63 -2.91
C VAL A 391 10.85 4.86 -3.67
N TRP A 392 10.82 5.63 -4.73
CA TRP A 392 11.98 6.03 -5.50
C TRP A 392 13.05 6.73 -4.63
N TYR A 393 12.62 7.64 -3.79
CA TYR A 393 13.55 8.41 -2.93
C TYR A 393 14.08 7.58 -1.78
N ASP A 394 13.28 6.65 -1.23
CA ASP A 394 13.73 5.73 -0.20
C ASP A 394 14.72 4.72 -0.77
N ALA A 395 14.53 4.25 -1.99
CA ALA A 395 15.48 3.40 -2.71
C ALA A 395 16.82 4.12 -2.91
N LYS A 396 16.79 5.41 -3.29
CA LYS A 396 18.02 6.23 -3.38
C LYS A 396 18.74 6.32 -2.04
N TYR A 397 18.03 6.62 -0.96
CA TYR A 397 18.61 6.71 0.37
C TYR A 397 19.30 5.41 0.81
N ILE A 398 18.65 4.26 0.57
CA ILE A 398 19.22 2.95 0.89
C ILE A 398 20.45 2.66 0.02
N THR A 399 20.41 2.99 -1.27
CA THR A 399 21.56 2.84 -2.16
C THR A 399 22.75 3.68 -1.69
N ASP A 400 22.54 4.93 -1.35
CA ASP A 400 23.59 5.82 -0.83
C ASP A 400 24.17 5.27 0.49
N HIS A 401 23.32 4.67 1.35
CA HIS A 401 23.78 4.03 2.58
C HIS A 401 24.64 2.80 2.29
N ILE A 402 24.23 1.92 1.38
CA ILE A 402 24.99 0.74 0.95
C ILE A 402 26.35 1.19 0.38
N ALA A 403 26.37 2.20 -0.51
CA ALA A 403 27.61 2.74 -1.08
C ALA A 403 28.58 3.22 0.00
N LYS A 404 28.06 3.89 1.05
CA LYS A 404 28.86 4.31 2.20
C LYS A 404 29.42 3.12 2.98
N GLN A 405 28.61 2.09 3.25
CA GLN A 405 29.05 0.88 3.95
C GLN A 405 30.15 0.14 3.18
N ARG A 406 30.03 0.07 1.84
CA ARG A 406 31.08 -0.47 0.96
C ARG A 406 32.42 0.28 1.16
N GLY A 407 32.36 1.60 1.25
CA GLY A 407 33.55 2.41 1.50
C GLY A 407 34.24 2.04 2.82
N TYR A 408 33.47 1.85 3.90
CA TYR A 408 34.03 1.43 5.19
C TYR A 408 34.63 0.03 5.13
N THR A 409 33.94 -0.94 4.53
CA THR A 409 34.44 -2.33 4.43
C THR A 409 35.66 -2.47 3.50
N ALA A 410 35.81 -1.59 2.51
CA ALA A 410 36.95 -1.55 1.61
C ALA A 410 38.17 -0.83 2.21
N TYR A 411 37.99 -0.02 3.28
CA TYR A 411 39.09 0.74 3.89
C TYR A 411 40.18 -0.19 4.39
N ARG A 412 41.43 0.15 4.09
CA ARG A 412 42.64 -0.48 4.63
C ARG A 412 43.48 0.61 5.26
N PRO A 413 43.87 0.48 6.52
CA PRO A 413 44.76 1.45 7.16
C PRO A 413 46.12 1.49 6.47
N SER A 414 46.73 2.67 6.43
CA SER A 414 48.10 2.80 5.91
C SER A 414 49.07 1.98 6.75
N PRO A 415 50.07 1.30 6.16
CA PRO A 415 51.07 0.54 6.91
C PRO A 415 51.81 1.34 7.96
N GLU A 416 52.00 2.64 7.75
CA GLU A 416 52.73 3.55 8.66
C GLU A 416 52.03 3.76 10.02
N ARG A 417 50.72 3.51 10.12
CA ARG A 417 49.98 3.63 11.40
C ARG A 417 50.02 2.37 12.25
N GLN A 418 50.57 1.26 11.76
CA GLN A 418 50.64 0.01 12.53
C GLN A 418 51.87 -0.10 13.42
N THR A 419 52.83 0.84 13.32
CA THR A 419 54.10 0.80 14.05
C THR A 419 54.17 1.72 15.28
N GLU A 420 53.13 2.46 15.63
CA GLU A 420 53.13 3.38 16.78
C GLU A 420 52.40 2.85 18.03
N THR A 421 52.24 1.54 18.17
CA THR A 421 51.71 0.96 19.40
C THR A 421 52.71 -0.07 19.95
N VAL A 422 53.72 0.45 20.67
CA VAL A 422 54.51 -0.28 21.68
C VAL A 422 54.44 0.50 22.96
#